data_1efa7eaf5cc9dc7f5bc265bad1b1c8d9
#
_entry.id   1efa7eaf5cc9dc7f5bc265bad1b1c8d9
#
_cell.length_a   1.000
_cell.length_b   1.000
_cell.length_c   1.000
_cell.angle_alpha   90.00
_cell.angle_beta   90.00
_cell.angle_gamma   90.00
#
_symmetry.space_group_name_H-M   'P 1'
#
loop_
_entity.id
_entity.type
_entity.pdbx_description
1 polymer ?
#
loop_
_entity_poly.entity_id
_entity_poly.type
_entity_poly.pdbx_seq_one_letter_code
_entity_poly.pdbx_strand_id
1 'polypeptide(L)'
;MSKISKEQEYKIKANVLDHLINHLRERTDVQNIDLMNLSGFCRNCLSKWYVKYAKEENYDLDYEESRKIIYGMAYSEWKSKYQSETTKEQIEQFKKK
;
A
#
# COMPACT_ATOMS: atom_id res chain seq x y z
N MET A 1 10.67 20.47 -22.00
CA MET A 1 10.49 19.72 -20.78
C MET A 1 10.84 20.55 -19.56
N SER A 2 10.14 20.32 -18.50
CA SER A 2 10.33 21.11 -17.30
C SER A 2 11.72 20.86 -16.70
N LYS A 3 12.26 21.88 -16.10
CA LYS A 3 13.56 21.83 -15.46
C LYS A 3 13.40 21.79 -13.94
N ILE A 4 12.63 20.82 -13.46
CA ILE A 4 12.44 20.68 -12.03
C ILE A 4 13.70 20.11 -11.39
N SER A 5 13.99 20.54 -10.18
CA SER A 5 15.12 20.02 -9.41
C SER A 5 14.79 18.62 -8.91
N LYS A 6 15.81 17.87 -8.49
CA LYS A 6 15.63 16.58 -7.86
C LYS A 6 14.76 16.69 -6.62
N GLU A 7 14.95 17.74 -5.85
CA GLU A 7 14.18 17.99 -4.65
C GLU A 7 12.71 18.20 -4.97
N GLN A 8 12.41 18.99 -6.01
CA GLN A 8 11.03 19.21 -6.45
C GLN A 8 10.43 17.91 -6.97
N GLU A 9 11.19 17.12 -7.71
CA GLU A 9 10.76 15.82 -8.22
C GLU A 9 10.37 14.89 -7.07
N TYR A 10 11.18 14.83 -6.01
CA TYR A 10 10.88 14.01 -4.84
C TYR A 10 9.62 14.48 -4.13
N LYS A 11 9.41 15.78 -4.02
CA LYS A 11 8.19 16.32 -3.41
C LYS A 11 6.95 15.95 -4.21
N ILE A 12 7.04 16.04 -5.52
CA ILE A 12 5.93 15.66 -6.40
C ILE A 12 5.59 14.18 -6.20
N LYS A 13 6.61 13.32 -6.24
CA LYS A 13 6.40 11.88 -6.05
C LYS A 13 5.84 11.54 -4.68
N ALA A 14 6.33 12.22 -3.65
CA ALA A 14 5.82 12.03 -2.29
C ALA A 14 4.33 12.40 -2.22
N ASN A 15 3.96 13.50 -2.82
CA ASN A 15 2.56 13.96 -2.82
C ASN A 15 1.66 13.02 -3.64
N VAL A 16 2.16 12.48 -4.74
CA VAL A 16 1.42 11.48 -5.52
C VAL A 16 1.21 10.21 -4.69
N LEU A 17 2.24 9.76 -3.98
CA LEU A 17 2.12 8.59 -3.12
C LEU A 17 1.15 8.85 -1.97
N ASP A 18 1.22 10.02 -1.35
CA ASP A 18 0.28 10.38 -0.28
C ASP A 18 -1.16 10.36 -0.79
N HIS A 19 -1.37 10.86 -1.99
CA HIS A 19 -2.69 10.83 -2.62
C HIS A 19 -3.18 9.39 -2.82
N LEU A 20 -2.30 8.52 -3.32
CA LEU A 20 -2.62 7.10 -3.50
C LEU A 20 -2.96 6.43 -2.16
N ILE A 21 -2.15 6.69 -1.14
CA ILE A 21 -2.37 6.13 0.19
C ILE A 21 -3.74 6.56 0.73
N ASN A 22 -4.05 7.84 0.62
CA ASN A 22 -5.34 8.36 1.09
C ASN A 22 -6.50 7.77 0.29
N HIS A 23 -6.31 7.60 -1.01
CA HIS A 23 -7.32 6.97 -1.86
C HIS A 23 -7.60 5.53 -1.42
N LEU A 24 -6.55 4.76 -1.14
CA LEU A 24 -6.71 3.38 -0.67
C LEU A 24 -7.36 3.32 0.71
N ARG A 25 -7.07 4.28 1.58
CA ARG A 25 -7.70 4.36 2.90
C ARG A 25 -9.22 4.58 2.79
N GLU A 26 -9.64 5.34 1.79
CA GLU A 26 -11.06 5.59 1.54
C GLU A 26 -11.77 4.40 0.92
N ARG A 27 -11.04 3.56 0.18
CA ARG A 27 -11.58 2.41 -0.53
C ARG A 27 -11.47 1.14 0.31
N THR A 28 -12.09 1.15 1.48
CA THR A 28 -12.11 0.00 2.38
C THR A 28 -12.93 -1.16 1.82
N ASP A 29 -13.72 -0.91 0.79
CA ASP A 29 -14.48 -1.92 0.06
C ASP A 29 -13.60 -2.80 -0.82
N VAL A 30 -12.41 -2.32 -1.20
CA VAL A 30 -11.50 -3.06 -2.08
C VAL A 30 -10.58 -3.94 -1.22
N GLN A 31 -10.67 -5.24 -1.41
CA GLN A 31 -9.87 -6.21 -0.67
C GLN A 31 -8.45 -6.29 -1.23
N ASN A 32 -7.49 -6.65 -0.38
CA ASN A 32 -6.11 -6.81 -0.82
C ASN A 32 -5.97 -7.84 -1.93
N ILE A 33 -6.75 -8.93 -1.89
CA ILE A 33 -6.71 -9.94 -2.94
C ILE A 33 -7.20 -9.37 -4.27
N ASP A 34 -8.16 -8.45 -4.24
CA ASP A 34 -8.63 -7.78 -5.46
C ASP A 34 -7.52 -6.95 -6.09
N LEU A 35 -6.78 -6.21 -5.27
CA LEU A 35 -5.64 -5.43 -5.74
C LEU A 35 -4.57 -6.34 -6.33
N MET A 36 -4.25 -7.43 -5.64
CA MET A 36 -3.26 -8.41 -6.13
C MET A 36 -3.66 -8.98 -7.48
N ASN A 37 -4.93 -9.35 -7.61
CA ASN A 37 -5.43 -9.93 -8.86
C ASN A 37 -5.42 -8.93 -10.01
N LEU A 38 -5.74 -7.67 -9.71
CA LEU A 38 -5.80 -6.61 -10.71
C LEU A 38 -4.43 -6.11 -11.11
N SER A 39 -3.57 -5.84 -10.15
CA SER A 39 -2.34 -5.06 -10.38
C SER A 39 -1.06 -5.72 -9.90
N GLY A 40 -1.14 -6.84 -9.20
CA GLY A 40 0.04 -7.53 -8.70
C GLY A 40 0.63 -6.96 -7.43
N PHE A 41 -0.02 -5.99 -6.80
CA PHE A 41 0.39 -5.48 -5.49
C PHE A 41 -0.84 -5.23 -4.61
N CYS A 42 -0.62 -5.09 -3.32
CA CYS A 42 -1.68 -4.75 -2.38
C CYS A 42 -1.14 -3.79 -1.32
N ARG A 43 -1.98 -3.44 -0.36
CA ARG A 43 -1.59 -2.53 0.74
C ARG A 43 -0.38 -3.06 1.51
N ASN A 44 -0.31 -4.37 1.71
CA ASN A 44 0.82 -4.98 2.40
C ASN A 44 2.11 -4.87 1.59
N CYS A 45 2.01 -4.97 0.27
CA CYS A 45 3.17 -4.78 -0.60
C CYS A 45 3.72 -3.36 -0.49
N LEU A 46 2.84 -2.36 -0.51
CA LEU A 46 3.23 -0.96 -0.30
C LEU A 46 3.93 -0.79 1.05
N SER A 47 3.41 -1.44 2.09
CA SER A 47 3.98 -1.38 3.42
C SER A 47 5.39 -1.95 3.46
N LYS A 48 5.61 -3.06 2.75
CA LYS A 48 6.93 -3.71 2.67
C LYS A 48 7.92 -2.84 1.90
N TRP A 49 7.46 -2.22 0.81
CA TRP A 49 8.32 -1.30 0.05
C TRP A 49 8.71 -0.10 0.90
N TYR A 50 7.78 0.39 1.69
CA TYR A 50 8.04 1.53 2.59
C TYR A 50 9.16 1.19 3.59
N VAL A 51 9.10 0.01 4.19
CA VAL A 51 10.14 -0.48 5.11
C VAL A 51 11.48 -0.59 4.37
N LYS A 52 11.47 -1.15 3.17
CA LYS A 52 12.68 -1.35 2.37
C LYS A 52 13.38 -0.02 2.10
N TYR A 53 12.65 0.97 1.63
CA TYR A 53 13.23 2.25 1.26
C TYR A 53 13.56 3.12 2.46
N ALA A 54 12.84 2.97 3.57
CA ALA A 54 13.22 3.60 4.83
C ALA A 54 14.59 3.10 5.29
N LYS A 55 14.82 1.79 5.17
CA LYS A 55 16.08 1.18 5.54
C LYS A 55 17.25 1.71 4.69
N GLU A 56 17.02 1.95 3.41
CA GLU A 56 18.04 2.54 2.53
C GLU A 56 18.42 3.95 2.98
N GLU A 57 17.52 4.64 3.68
CA GLU A 57 17.77 5.97 4.25
C GLU A 57 18.21 5.86 5.72
N ASN A 58 18.65 4.68 6.14
CA ASN A 58 19.13 4.42 7.50
C ASN A 58 18.06 4.62 8.58
N TYR A 59 16.80 4.45 8.20
CA TYR A 59 15.68 4.53 9.15
C TYR A 59 15.06 3.14 9.33
N ASP A 60 15.12 2.64 10.56
CA ASP A 60 14.63 1.31 10.87
C ASP A 60 13.13 1.37 11.22
N LEU A 61 12.31 1.36 10.20
CA LEU A 61 10.87 1.40 10.34
C LEU A 61 10.32 -0.01 10.43
N ASP A 62 9.57 -0.29 11.48
CA ASP A 62 8.92 -1.56 11.73
C ASP A 62 7.76 -1.75 10.73
N TYR A 63 7.53 -2.98 10.30
CA TYR A 63 6.47 -3.33 9.35
C TYR A 63 5.09 -2.92 9.84
N GLU A 64 4.79 -3.12 11.13
CA GLU A 64 3.50 -2.72 11.68
C GLU A 64 3.31 -1.21 11.68
N GLU A 65 4.37 -0.44 11.90
CA GLU A 65 4.33 1.02 11.80
C GLU A 65 4.06 1.44 10.36
N SER A 66 4.69 0.78 9.38
CA SER A 66 4.46 1.11 7.97
C SER A 66 3.03 0.76 7.56
N ARG A 67 2.48 -0.35 8.08
CA ARG A 67 1.07 -0.69 7.84
C ARG A 67 0.13 0.38 8.34
N LYS A 68 0.42 0.97 9.52
CA LYS A 68 -0.39 2.08 10.03
C LYS A 68 -0.39 3.27 9.08
N ILE A 69 0.75 3.54 8.46
CA ILE A 69 0.85 4.62 7.47
C ILE A 69 -0.04 4.33 6.28
N ILE A 70 0.03 3.11 5.75
CA ILE A 70 -0.72 2.74 4.54
C ILE A 70 -2.22 2.59 4.83
N TYR A 71 -2.57 1.91 5.92
CA TYR A 71 -3.97 1.63 6.23
C TYR A 71 -4.68 2.78 6.95
N GLY A 72 -3.92 3.66 7.60
CA GLY A 72 -4.49 4.72 8.43
C GLY A 72 -4.93 4.25 9.80
N MET A 73 -4.64 2.99 10.13
CA MET A 73 -4.96 2.37 11.41
C MET A 73 -4.13 1.10 11.55
N ALA A 74 -4.13 0.48 12.72
CA ALA A 74 -3.46 -0.80 12.91
C ALA A 74 -4.07 -1.84 11.96
N TYR A 75 -3.22 -2.70 11.39
CA TYR A 75 -3.71 -3.72 10.45
C TYR A 75 -4.76 -4.63 11.09
N SER A 76 -4.56 -5.02 12.35
CA SER A 76 -5.53 -5.87 13.05
C SER A 76 -6.91 -5.23 13.11
N GLU A 77 -6.97 -3.92 13.30
CA GLU A 77 -8.22 -3.18 13.31
C GLU A 77 -8.85 -3.15 11.93
N TRP A 78 -8.07 -2.86 10.90
CA TRP A 78 -8.55 -2.85 9.51
C TRP A 78 -9.09 -4.22 9.11
N LYS A 79 -8.33 -5.27 9.44
CA LYS A 79 -8.72 -6.65 9.14
C LYS A 79 -10.06 -6.98 9.78
N SER A 80 -10.23 -6.62 11.04
CA SER A 80 -11.46 -6.87 11.78
C SER A 80 -12.66 -6.14 11.19
N LYS A 81 -12.46 -4.90 10.75
CA LYS A 81 -13.55 -4.04 10.26
C LYS A 81 -13.90 -4.29 8.79
N TYR A 82 -12.91 -4.57 7.96
CA TYR A 82 -13.09 -4.51 6.51
C TYR A 82 -12.73 -5.77 5.73
N GLN A 83 -11.86 -6.61 6.26
CA GLN A 83 -11.45 -7.79 5.50
C GLN A 83 -12.55 -8.85 5.50
N SER A 84 -12.95 -9.27 4.31
CA SER A 84 -13.97 -10.31 4.14
C SER A 84 -13.30 -11.63 3.77
N GLU A 85 -14.08 -12.72 3.86
CA GLU A 85 -13.61 -14.01 3.40
C GLU A 85 -13.36 -13.99 1.90
N THR A 86 -12.27 -14.64 1.49
CA THR A 86 -11.90 -14.73 0.09
C THR A 86 -12.80 -15.73 -0.62
N THR A 87 -13.36 -15.34 -1.76
CA THR A 87 -14.22 -16.22 -2.55
C THR A 87 -13.38 -17.21 -3.34
N LYS A 88 -14.01 -18.28 -3.81
CA LYS A 88 -13.34 -19.27 -4.67
C LYS A 88 -12.82 -18.63 -5.96
N GLU A 89 -13.60 -17.72 -6.52
CA GLU A 89 -13.22 -17.00 -7.74
C GLU A 89 -11.98 -16.15 -7.54
N GLN A 90 -11.91 -15.44 -6.41
CA GLN A 90 -10.74 -14.63 -6.06
C GLN A 90 -9.50 -15.50 -5.91
N ILE A 91 -9.63 -16.66 -5.26
CA ILE A 91 -8.52 -17.59 -5.06
C ILE A 91 -8.06 -18.15 -6.39
N GLU A 92 -8.98 -18.57 -7.25
CA GLU A 92 -8.64 -19.11 -8.57
C GLU A 92 -7.90 -18.10 -9.43
N GLN A 93 -8.37 -16.86 -9.43
CA GLN A 93 -7.72 -15.78 -10.17
C GLN A 93 -6.32 -15.53 -9.65
N PHE A 94 -6.15 -15.56 -8.32
CA PHE A 94 -4.84 -15.39 -7.68
C PHE A 94 -3.86 -16.49 -8.08
N LYS A 95 -4.33 -17.74 -8.14
CA LYS A 95 -3.50 -18.90 -8.49
C LYS A 95 -3.03 -18.88 -9.94
N LYS A 96 -3.75 -18.20 -10.82
CA LYS A 96 -3.39 -18.11 -12.25
C LYS A 96 -2.24 -17.15 -12.53
N LYS A 97 -1.81 -16.39 -11.54
CA LYS A 97 -0.75 -15.38 -11.73
C LYS A 97 0.66 -15.94 -11.56
#